data_620181157c29fc27947efdd67bd14369
#
_entry.id   620181157c29fc27947efdd67bd14369
#
_cell.length_a   1.000
_cell.length_b   1.000
_cell.length_c   1.000
_cell.angle_alpha   90.00
_cell.angle_beta   90.00
_cell.angle_gamma   90.00
#
_symmetry.space_group_name_H-M   'P 1'
#
loop_
_entity.id
_entity.type
_entity.pdbx_description
1 polymer ?
#
loop_
_entity_poly.entity_id
_entity_poly.type
_entity_poly.pdbx_seq_one_letter_code
_entity_poly.pdbx_strand_id
1 'polypeptide(L)'
;TTKPFARVARTDSVGAFRITNMKDGHYRLYAVDDISRDYRMSPGEAIAFADSLFTPFVHPHIHTDSLGNDSLVGYEYGPADLQLWFFALQQQRLYMQRTQRDKQHLIQLTFSAAPDSVPTYRVLNPTILDTLPNDTTPWIDPTPYIAAKYSAQADTLSLWLTDSIAIAQDTIALEISYRRTDSLYRLEWGVDTIKAVWRAPRL
;
A
#
# COMPACT_ATOMS: atom_id res chain seq x y z
N THR A 1 4.20 -19.02 0.39
CA THR A 1 5.39 -19.76 0.91
C THR A 1 6.62 -19.00 0.47
N THR A 2 7.22 -18.23 1.36
CA THR A 2 8.49 -17.53 1.11
C THR A 2 9.62 -18.56 1.14
N LYS A 3 10.22 -18.81 -0.01
CA LYS A 3 11.46 -19.62 -0.06
C LYS A 3 12.56 -18.84 0.66
N PRO A 4 13.40 -19.52 1.48
CA PRO A 4 14.54 -18.87 2.12
C PRO A 4 15.54 -18.38 1.06
N PHE A 5 16.27 -17.31 1.37
CA PHE A 5 17.35 -16.83 0.53
C PHE A 5 18.45 -17.88 0.43
N ALA A 6 18.98 -18.10 -0.77
CA ALA A 6 20.09 -19.02 -1.00
C ALA A 6 21.40 -18.47 -0.41
N ARG A 7 21.62 -17.16 -0.54
CA ARG A 7 22.79 -16.43 -0.01
C ARG A 7 22.39 -14.97 0.23
N VAL A 8 23.06 -14.35 1.18
CA VAL A 8 22.91 -12.92 1.52
C VAL A 8 24.31 -12.31 1.63
N ALA A 9 24.46 -11.10 1.12
CA ALA A 9 25.66 -10.28 1.30
C ALA A 9 25.22 -8.83 1.58
N ARG A 10 26.11 -8.05 2.20
CA ARG A 10 25.91 -6.61 2.37
C ARG A 10 26.75 -5.85 1.33
N THR A 11 26.24 -4.71 0.92
CA THR A 11 27.00 -3.74 0.13
C THR A 11 27.97 -2.98 1.05
N ASP A 12 29.03 -2.48 0.47
CA ASP A 12 29.90 -1.49 1.12
C ASP A 12 29.31 -0.06 1.00
N SER A 13 30.07 0.93 1.43
CA SER A 13 29.65 2.34 1.43
C SER A 13 29.48 2.95 0.02
N VAL A 14 30.01 2.32 -1.02
CA VAL A 14 29.86 2.74 -2.41
C VAL A 14 28.86 1.88 -3.18
N GLY A 15 28.20 0.95 -2.51
CA GLY A 15 27.18 0.09 -3.09
C GLY A 15 27.74 -1.18 -3.75
N ALA A 16 29.05 -1.43 -3.67
CA ALA A 16 29.61 -2.66 -4.21
C ALA A 16 29.29 -3.86 -3.31
N PHE A 17 29.02 -5.01 -3.93
CA PHE A 17 28.66 -6.23 -3.22
C PHE A 17 29.38 -7.44 -3.79
N ARG A 18 29.56 -8.46 -2.96
CA ARG A 18 30.14 -9.73 -3.36
C ARG A 18 29.41 -10.88 -2.67
N ILE A 19 28.85 -11.79 -3.46
CA ILE A 19 28.20 -12.99 -3.00
C ILE A 19 29.11 -14.18 -3.27
N THR A 20 29.53 -14.89 -2.23
CA THR A 20 30.48 -16.00 -2.32
C THR A 20 29.79 -17.34 -2.06
N ASN A 21 30.50 -18.44 -2.40
CA ASN A 21 30.06 -19.82 -2.16
C ASN A 21 28.72 -20.13 -2.81
N MET A 22 28.51 -19.62 -4.02
CA MET A 22 27.38 -19.99 -4.86
C MET A 22 27.59 -21.38 -5.44
N LYS A 23 26.52 -22.18 -5.47
CA LYS A 23 26.49 -23.46 -6.21
C LYS A 23 26.15 -23.18 -7.67
N ASP A 24 26.41 -24.16 -8.54
CA ASP A 24 25.91 -24.10 -9.90
C ASP A 24 24.38 -24.01 -9.93
N GLY A 25 23.85 -23.15 -10.78
CA GLY A 25 22.41 -22.96 -10.87
C GLY A 25 22.02 -21.56 -11.33
N HIS A 26 20.72 -21.36 -11.51
CA HIS A 26 20.15 -20.09 -11.91
C HIS A 26 19.61 -19.35 -10.69
N TYR A 27 20.02 -18.09 -10.55
CA TYR A 27 19.66 -17.27 -9.41
C TYR A 27 18.99 -15.98 -9.86
N ARG A 28 18.11 -15.48 -9.01
CA ARG A 28 17.56 -14.12 -9.11
C ARG A 28 18.16 -13.28 -8.00
N LEU A 29 18.64 -12.10 -8.36
CA LEU A 29 19.25 -11.17 -7.42
C LEU A 29 18.25 -10.11 -7.01
N TYR A 30 18.18 -9.88 -5.70
CA TYR A 30 17.43 -8.81 -5.08
C TYR A 30 18.35 -8.03 -4.14
N ALA A 31 18.15 -6.73 -4.06
CA ALA A 31 18.71 -5.91 -3.01
C ALA A 31 17.58 -5.19 -2.26
N VAL A 32 17.72 -5.03 -0.97
CA VAL A 32 16.74 -4.36 -0.10
C VAL A 32 17.50 -3.36 0.76
N ASP A 33 16.97 -2.15 0.86
CA ASP A 33 17.40 -1.17 1.86
C ASP A 33 16.77 -1.53 3.21
N ASP A 34 17.38 -2.51 3.89
CA ASP A 34 16.89 -3.11 5.13
C ASP A 34 17.12 -2.16 6.31
N ILE A 35 16.24 -1.16 6.43
CA ILE A 35 16.26 -0.16 7.50
C ILE A 35 15.93 -0.82 8.85
N SER A 36 15.03 -1.79 8.83
CA SER A 36 14.58 -2.53 10.01
C SER A 36 15.59 -3.52 10.55
N ARG A 37 16.58 -3.93 9.73
CA ARG A 37 17.62 -4.92 10.00
C ARG A 37 17.09 -6.32 10.35
N ASP A 38 15.96 -6.68 9.76
CA ASP A 38 15.31 -7.97 9.97
C ASP A 38 15.55 -8.99 8.84
N TYR A 39 16.34 -8.60 7.83
CA TYR A 39 16.65 -9.37 6.62
C TYR A 39 15.41 -9.74 5.82
N ARG A 40 14.38 -8.92 5.90
CA ARG A 40 13.13 -9.06 5.14
C ARG A 40 12.82 -7.74 4.46
N MET A 41 12.07 -7.82 3.38
CA MET A 41 11.50 -6.63 2.78
C MET A 41 10.30 -6.18 3.62
N SER A 42 10.40 -4.99 4.18
CA SER A 42 9.33 -4.34 4.93
C SER A 42 8.69 -3.20 4.14
N PRO A 43 7.42 -2.86 4.39
CA PRO A 43 6.77 -1.74 3.74
C PRO A 43 7.52 -0.42 3.96
N GLY A 44 7.79 0.29 2.86
CA GLY A 44 8.53 1.55 2.88
C GLY A 44 10.03 1.41 2.64
N GLU A 45 10.57 0.20 2.62
CA GLU A 45 11.95 -0.06 2.24
C GLU A 45 12.11 -0.07 0.71
N ALA A 46 13.22 0.47 0.24
CA ALA A 46 13.53 0.44 -1.19
C ALA A 46 14.02 -0.96 -1.60
N ILE A 47 13.65 -1.36 -2.80
CA ILE A 47 14.04 -2.65 -3.37
C ILE A 47 14.68 -2.44 -4.74
N ALA A 48 15.61 -3.32 -5.08
CA ALA A 48 16.13 -3.46 -6.42
C ALA A 48 16.19 -4.95 -6.81
N PHE A 49 16.01 -5.25 -8.06
CA PHE A 49 16.10 -6.63 -8.55
C PHE A 49 16.65 -6.69 -9.97
N ALA A 50 17.24 -7.82 -10.31
CA ALA A 50 17.62 -8.12 -11.68
C ALA A 50 16.43 -8.73 -12.43
N ASP A 51 16.15 -8.23 -13.63
CA ASP A 51 15.04 -8.71 -14.47
C ASP A 51 15.26 -10.14 -14.96
N SER A 52 16.53 -10.51 -15.17
CA SER A 52 16.94 -11.82 -15.66
C SER A 52 17.56 -12.68 -14.57
N LEU A 53 17.54 -13.98 -14.81
CA LEU A 53 18.31 -14.93 -14.03
C LEU A 53 19.78 -14.87 -14.44
N PHE A 54 20.67 -15.04 -13.50
CA PHE A 54 22.10 -15.18 -13.75
C PHE A 54 22.62 -16.54 -13.27
N THR A 55 23.70 -16.97 -13.87
CA THR A 55 24.44 -18.18 -13.47
C THR A 55 25.84 -17.78 -13.03
N PRO A 56 26.24 -18.04 -11.78
CA PRO A 56 27.62 -17.78 -11.36
C PRO A 56 28.58 -18.70 -12.11
N PHE A 57 29.74 -18.19 -12.38
CA PHE A 57 30.83 -18.98 -13.04
C PHE A 57 32.18 -18.67 -12.41
N VAL A 58 33.08 -19.64 -12.57
CA VAL A 58 34.51 -19.51 -12.22
C VAL A 58 35.31 -20.03 -13.39
N HIS A 59 36.13 -19.16 -13.99
CA HIS A 59 37.04 -19.57 -15.05
C HIS A 59 38.47 -19.44 -14.57
N PRO A 60 39.32 -20.46 -14.80
CA PRO A 60 40.76 -20.35 -14.52
C PRO A 60 41.40 -19.32 -15.48
N HIS A 61 42.19 -18.41 -14.92
CA HIS A 61 43.01 -17.49 -15.70
C HIS A 61 44.38 -18.14 -15.89
N ILE A 62 44.66 -18.60 -17.13
CA ILE A 62 45.88 -19.29 -17.51
C ILE A 62 46.76 -18.32 -18.26
N HIS A 63 48.02 -18.22 -17.86
CA HIS A 63 49.05 -17.53 -18.61
C HIS A 63 49.94 -18.57 -19.31
N THR A 64 50.06 -18.45 -20.64
CA THR A 64 50.96 -19.27 -21.46
C THR A 64 52.26 -18.50 -21.70
N ASP A 65 53.40 -19.05 -21.28
CA ASP A 65 54.70 -18.43 -21.48
C ASP A 65 55.16 -18.55 -22.94
N SER A 66 56.29 -17.89 -23.28
CA SER A 66 56.85 -17.90 -24.64
C SER A 66 57.35 -19.29 -25.09
N LEU A 67 57.41 -20.26 -24.17
CA LEU A 67 57.80 -21.64 -24.47
C LEU A 67 56.60 -22.57 -24.60
N GLY A 68 55.39 -22.02 -24.46
CA GLY A 68 54.13 -22.76 -24.57
C GLY A 68 53.71 -23.48 -23.28
N ASN A 69 54.30 -23.13 -22.12
CA ASN A 69 53.89 -23.72 -20.84
C ASN A 69 52.77 -22.89 -20.19
N ASP A 70 51.75 -23.58 -19.81
CA ASP A 70 50.61 -22.98 -19.13
C ASP A 70 50.82 -22.92 -17.59
N SER A 71 50.56 -21.75 -17.02
CA SER A 71 50.57 -21.53 -15.58
C SER A 71 49.25 -20.88 -15.12
N LEU A 72 48.68 -21.40 -14.05
CA LEU A 72 47.48 -20.81 -13.44
C LEU A 72 47.88 -19.54 -12.71
N VAL A 73 47.39 -18.39 -13.18
CA VAL A 73 47.65 -17.08 -12.57
C VAL A 73 46.54 -16.69 -11.55
N GLY A 74 45.34 -17.20 -11.74
CA GLY A 74 44.21 -16.90 -10.87
C GLY A 74 42.89 -17.45 -11.39
N TYR A 75 41.82 -16.90 -10.88
CA TYR A 75 40.46 -17.24 -11.30
C TYR A 75 39.67 -15.97 -11.59
N GLU A 76 38.92 -15.98 -12.68
CA GLU A 76 37.87 -15.01 -12.97
C GLU A 76 36.56 -15.51 -12.40
N TYR A 77 35.86 -14.62 -11.70
CA TYR A 77 34.55 -14.91 -11.06
C TYR A 77 33.51 -14.01 -11.70
N GLY A 78 32.37 -14.59 -12.01
CA GLY A 78 31.29 -13.79 -12.60
C GLY A 78 29.88 -14.27 -12.31
N PRO A 79 28.92 -13.51 -12.80
CA PRO A 79 29.05 -12.22 -13.49
C PRO A 79 29.53 -11.09 -12.56
N ALA A 80 30.36 -10.17 -13.09
CA ALA A 80 30.94 -9.05 -12.33
C ALA A 80 30.27 -7.70 -12.61
N ASP A 81 29.39 -7.64 -13.60
CA ASP A 81 28.79 -6.42 -14.16
C ASP A 81 27.33 -6.20 -13.76
N LEU A 82 26.86 -6.93 -12.76
CA LEU A 82 25.48 -6.81 -12.29
C LEU A 82 25.26 -5.47 -11.59
N GLN A 83 24.41 -4.64 -12.16
CA GLN A 83 23.97 -3.38 -11.59
C GLN A 83 22.48 -3.45 -11.21
N LEU A 84 22.16 -2.95 -10.03
CA LEU A 84 20.81 -2.90 -9.52
C LEU A 84 20.43 -1.45 -9.20
N TRP A 85 19.24 -1.05 -9.62
CA TRP A 85 18.69 0.27 -9.34
C TRP A 85 17.60 0.18 -8.31
N PHE A 86 17.78 0.89 -7.20
CA PHE A 86 16.78 0.95 -6.14
C PHE A 86 15.59 1.81 -6.55
N PHE A 87 14.42 1.33 -6.23
CA PHE A 87 13.19 2.11 -6.26
C PHE A 87 12.41 1.88 -4.98
N ALA A 88 11.78 2.93 -4.49
CA ALA A 88 10.86 2.85 -3.37
C ALA A 88 9.44 2.83 -3.92
N LEU A 89 8.65 1.83 -3.54
CA LEU A 89 7.23 1.85 -3.78
C LEU A 89 6.63 2.92 -2.86
N GLN A 90 6.12 4.01 -3.45
CA GLN A 90 5.30 4.95 -2.71
C GLN A 90 3.99 4.25 -2.33
N GLN A 91 3.97 3.62 -1.17
CA GLN A 91 2.76 3.03 -0.63
C GLN A 91 1.92 4.16 -0.02
N GLN A 92 0.88 4.56 -0.73
CA GLN A 92 -0.11 5.48 -0.18
C GLN A 92 -0.94 4.72 0.84
N ARG A 93 -0.96 5.24 2.08
CA ARG A 93 -1.89 4.75 3.09
C ARG A 93 -3.30 5.21 2.74
N LEU A 94 -4.22 4.27 2.66
CA LEU A 94 -5.63 4.58 2.48
C LEU A 94 -6.32 4.65 3.85
N TYR A 95 -6.81 5.82 4.19
CA TYR A 95 -7.60 6.10 5.40
C TYR A 95 -8.53 7.29 5.15
N MET A 96 -9.58 7.40 5.96
CA MET A 96 -10.44 8.57 5.91
C MET A 96 -9.74 9.75 6.61
N GLN A 97 -9.42 10.79 5.82
CA GLN A 97 -8.62 11.93 6.25
C GLN A 97 -9.48 13.01 6.92
N ARG A 98 -10.68 13.25 6.36
CA ARG A 98 -11.51 14.37 6.80
C ARG A 98 -13.00 14.08 6.61
N THR A 99 -13.79 14.58 7.56
CA THR A 99 -15.24 14.66 7.47
C THR A 99 -15.66 16.12 7.60
N GLN A 100 -16.48 16.62 6.67
CA GLN A 100 -16.97 17.99 6.64
C GLN A 100 -18.47 18.01 6.43
N ARG A 101 -19.17 18.97 7.05
CA ARG A 101 -20.56 19.29 6.84
C ARG A 101 -20.74 20.81 6.84
N ASP A 102 -20.21 21.46 5.79
CA ASP A 102 -20.27 22.93 5.65
C ASP A 102 -21.65 23.42 5.23
N LYS A 103 -22.42 22.52 4.60
CA LYS A 103 -23.84 22.75 4.27
C LYS A 103 -24.70 21.75 5.01
N GLN A 104 -25.89 22.21 5.45
CA GLN A 104 -26.82 21.41 6.24
C GLN A 104 -27.19 20.07 5.58
N HIS A 105 -27.30 20.06 4.25
CA HIS A 105 -27.71 18.92 3.43
C HIS A 105 -26.54 18.14 2.79
N LEU A 106 -25.27 18.49 3.07
CA LEU A 106 -24.12 17.88 2.42
C LEU A 106 -23.07 17.45 3.44
N ILE A 107 -22.74 16.17 3.43
CA ILE A 107 -21.60 15.61 4.16
C ILE A 107 -20.54 15.20 3.15
N GLN A 108 -19.31 15.61 3.36
CA GLN A 108 -18.16 15.23 2.52
C GLN A 108 -17.16 14.40 3.33
N LEU A 109 -16.79 13.26 2.79
CA LEU A 109 -15.79 12.36 3.32
C LEU A 109 -14.60 12.37 2.37
N THR A 110 -13.45 12.84 2.85
CA THR A 110 -12.22 12.86 2.04
C THR A 110 -11.29 11.75 2.51
N PHE A 111 -10.81 10.97 1.57
CA PHE A 111 -9.83 9.91 1.80
C PHE A 111 -8.45 10.39 1.38
N SER A 112 -7.41 9.78 1.93
CA SER A 112 -6.01 10.08 1.59
C SER A 112 -5.62 9.66 0.17
N ALA A 113 -6.38 8.74 -0.42
CA ALA A 113 -6.30 8.28 -1.80
C ALA A 113 -7.67 7.75 -2.22
N ALA A 114 -7.86 7.50 -3.52
CA ALA A 114 -9.08 6.87 -4.02
C ALA A 114 -9.25 5.47 -3.41
N PRO A 115 -10.36 5.15 -2.74
CA PRO A 115 -10.65 3.79 -2.27
C PRO A 115 -10.70 2.81 -3.45
N ASP A 116 -10.15 1.62 -3.26
CA ASP A 116 -10.16 0.54 -4.26
C ASP A 116 -11.52 -0.14 -4.41
N SER A 117 -12.41 0.10 -3.46
CA SER A 117 -13.78 -0.39 -3.43
C SER A 117 -14.73 0.71 -2.97
N VAL A 118 -15.97 0.63 -3.39
CA VAL A 118 -16.99 1.62 -3.01
C VAL A 118 -17.24 1.51 -1.50
N PRO A 119 -16.99 2.58 -0.71
CA PRO A 119 -17.36 2.62 0.69
C PRO A 119 -18.86 2.46 0.88
N THR A 120 -19.25 1.67 1.85
CA THR A 120 -20.63 1.56 2.30
C THR A 120 -20.84 2.41 3.54
N TYR A 121 -22.05 2.92 3.74
CA TYR A 121 -22.36 3.79 4.87
C TYR A 121 -23.72 3.45 5.46
N ARG A 122 -23.85 3.67 6.77
CA ARG A 122 -25.07 3.44 7.53
C ARG A 122 -25.32 4.61 8.48
N VAL A 123 -26.54 5.10 8.53
CA VAL A 123 -26.96 6.13 9.49
C VAL A 123 -27.19 5.49 10.85
N LEU A 124 -26.68 6.12 11.91
CA LEU A 124 -26.81 5.65 13.29
C LEU A 124 -27.76 6.49 14.15
N ASN A 125 -28.34 7.57 13.62
CA ASN A 125 -29.26 8.44 14.37
C ASN A 125 -30.61 7.75 14.59
N PRO A 126 -31.06 7.53 15.85
CA PRO A 126 -32.34 6.87 16.12
C PRO A 126 -33.54 7.58 15.49
N THR A 127 -33.57 8.91 15.57
CA THR A 127 -34.66 9.73 15.02
C THR A 127 -34.84 9.58 13.51
N ILE A 128 -33.75 9.32 12.79
CA ILE A 128 -33.79 9.07 11.34
C ILE A 128 -34.21 7.62 11.09
N LEU A 129 -33.74 6.69 11.92
CA LEU A 129 -34.05 5.27 11.80
C LEU A 129 -35.53 4.98 12.10
N ASP A 130 -36.15 5.70 13.03
CA ASP A 130 -37.57 5.53 13.41
C ASP A 130 -38.55 5.94 12.29
N THR A 131 -38.10 6.73 11.31
CA THR A 131 -38.92 7.13 10.15
C THR A 131 -38.83 6.15 8.99
N LEU A 132 -37.94 5.14 9.09
CA LEU A 132 -37.79 4.10 8.10
C LEU A 132 -38.91 3.04 8.22
N PRO A 133 -39.38 2.46 7.10
CA PRO A 133 -40.29 1.33 7.18
C PRO A 133 -39.68 0.24 8.04
N ASN A 134 -40.50 -0.35 8.93
CA ASN A 134 -40.13 -1.46 9.83
C ASN A 134 -39.72 -2.70 8.99
N ASP A 135 -38.60 -2.65 8.34
CA ASP A 135 -37.98 -3.84 7.74
C ASP A 135 -37.02 -4.44 8.76
N THR A 136 -37.29 -5.68 9.14
CA THR A 136 -36.57 -6.43 10.17
C THR A 136 -35.15 -6.83 9.78
N THR A 137 -34.61 -6.27 8.71
CA THR A 137 -33.24 -6.54 8.26
C THR A 137 -32.26 -5.64 9.02
N PRO A 138 -31.12 -6.19 9.52
CA PRO A 138 -30.12 -5.40 10.25
C PRO A 138 -29.37 -4.41 9.36
N TRP A 139 -29.67 -4.38 8.07
CA TRP A 139 -29.11 -3.46 7.07
C TRP A 139 -30.23 -2.61 6.47
N ILE A 140 -30.23 -1.33 6.84
CA ILE A 140 -31.13 -0.36 6.24
C ILE A 140 -30.41 0.28 5.08
N ASP A 141 -30.96 0.14 3.88
CA ASP A 141 -30.46 0.82 2.70
C ASP A 141 -30.63 2.34 2.87
N PRO A 142 -29.56 3.13 2.97
CA PRO A 142 -29.67 4.58 3.13
C PRO A 142 -30.00 5.31 1.82
N THR A 143 -30.08 4.61 0.70
CA THR A 143 -30.31 5.18 -0.64
C THR A 143 -31.52 6.11 -0.74
N PRO A 144 -32.67 5.87 -0.08
CA PRO A 144 -33.81 6.78 -0.12
C PRO A 144 -33.55 8.15 0.54
N TYR A 145 -32.57 8.22 1.44
CA TYR A 145 -32.30 9.40 2.29
C TYR A 145 -31.00 10.11 1.96
N ILE A 146 -30.09 9.43 1.27
CA ILE A 146 -28.76 9.92 0.97
C ILE A 146 -28.39 9.57 -0.48
N ALA A 147 -28.19 10.60 -1.30
CA ALA A 147 -27.61 10.44 -2.61
C ALA A 147 -26.08 10.58 -2.52
N ALA A 148 -25.34 9.61 -3.01
CA ALA A 148 -23.88 9.57 -2.94
C ALA A 148 -23.25 9.87 -4.30
N LYS A 149 -22.17 10.66 -4.29
CA LYS A 149 -21.39 10.97 -5.50
C LYS A 149 -19.90 11.11 -5.15
N TYR A 150 -19.05 10.49 -5.97
CA TYR A 150 -17.60 10.69 -5.90
C TYR A 150 -17.13 11.91 -6.67
N SER A 151 -16.02 12.49 -6.19
CA SER A 151 -15.22 13.46 -6.95
C SER A 151 -14.64 12.81 -8.22
N ALA A 152 -14.14 13.64 -9.14
CA ALA A 152 -13.49 13.17 -10.36
C ALA A 152 -12.24 12.32 -10.05
N GLN A 153 -11.54 12.62 -8.95
CA GLN A 153 -10.37 11.89 -8.46
C GLN A 153 -10.74 10.66 -7.63
N ALA A 154 -12.04 10.44 -7.36
CA ALA A 154 -12.58 9.38 -6.54
C ALA A 154 -12.06 9.35 -5.07
N ASP A 155 -11.43 10.41 -4.60
CA ASP A 155 -10.88 10.57 -3.24
C ASP A 155 -11.86 11.22 -2.25
N THR A 156 -12.94 11.82 -2.76
CA THR A 156 -13.95 12.49 -1.95
C THR A 156 -15.34 11.92 -2.24
N LEU A 157 -16.00 11.42 -1.22
CA LEU A 157 -17.38 10.97 -1.27
C LEU A 157 -18.30 12.06 -0.72
N SER A 158 -19.17 12.57 -1.54
CA SER A 158 -20.23 13.52 -1.18
C SER A 158 -21.54 12.79 -0.95
N LEU A 159 -22.09 12.95 0.26
CA LEU A 159 -23.35 12.38 0.70
C LEU A 159 -24.38 13.51 0.82
N TRP A 160 -25.33 13.53 -0.08
CA TRP A 160 -26.39 14.52 -0.11
C TRP A 160 -27.60 13.98 0.64
N LEU A 161 -27.96 14.64 1.74
CA LEU A 161 -29.17 14.32 2.49
C LEU A 161 -30.38 14.79 1.69
N THR A 162 -31.33 13.91 1.45
CA THR A 162 -32.54 14.18 0.69
C THR A 162 -33.78 14.26 1.58
N ASP A 163 -33.70 13.70 2.79
CA ASP A 163 -34.79 13.71 3.77
C ASP A 163 -34.74 14.95 4.67
N SER A 164 -35.90 15.57 4.91
CA SER A 164 -36.04 16.79 5.72
C SER A 164 -35.68 16.57 7.20
N ILE A 165 -35.98 15.39 7.75
CA ILE A 165 -35.68 15.03 9.14
C ILE A 165 -34.17 14.88 9.31
N ALA A 166 -33.50 14.21 8.36
CA ALA A 166 -32.06 14.08 8.36
C ALA A 166 -31.36 15.45 8.19
N ILE A 167 -31.86 16.31 7.31
CA ILE A 167 -31.33 17.66 7.11
C ILE A 167 -31.44 18.50 8.38
N ALA A 168 -32.57 18.41 9.10
CA ALA A 168 -32.83 19.17 10.32
C ALA A 168 -31.94 18.77 11.51
N GLN A 169 -31.26 17.62 11.48
CA GLN A 169 -30.36 17.20 12.54
C GLN A 169 -29.05 18.01 12.54
N ASP A 170 -28.68 18.59 13.66
CA ASP A 170 -27.38 19.28 13.81
C ASP A 170 -26.20 18.31 13.69
N THR A 171 -26.38 17.08 14.12
CA THR A 171 -25.35 16.05 14.08
C THR A 171 -25.90 14.77 13.45
N ILE A 172 -25.19 14.29 12.44
CA ILE A 172 -25.46 12.98 11.85
C ILE A 172 -24.32 12.04 12.17
N ALA A 173 -24.65 10.92 12.80
CA ALA A 173 -23.73 9.85 13.06
C ALA A 173 -23.81 8.82 11.93
N LEU A 174 -22.66 8.50 11.34
CA LEU A 174 -22.53 7.53 10.26
C LEU A 174 -21.50 6.49 10.61
N GLU A 175 -21.76 5.26 10.24
CA GLU A 175 -20.80 4.18 10.18
C GLU A 175 -20.39 4.01 8.72
N ILE A 176 -19.09 4.07 8.46
CA ILE A 176 -18.51 3.97 7.11
C ILE A 176 -17.63 2.73 7.07
N SER A 177 -17.97 1.80 6.19
CA SER A 177 -17.15 0.61 5.94
C SER A 177 -16.42 0.75 4.62
N TYR A 178 -15.10 0.64 4.66
CA TYR A 178 -14.23 0.72 3.48
C TYR A 178 -12.93 -0.06 3.73
N ARG A 179 -12.19 -0.36 2.68
CA ARG A 179 -10.86 -0.94 2.83
C ARG A 179 -9.88 0.16 3.20
N ARG A 180 -9.20 -0.02 4.33
CA ARG A 180 -8.16 0.89 4.80
C ARG A 180 -6.82 0.18 4.93
N THR A 181 -5.75 0.93 4.96
CA THR A 181 -4.40 0.39 5.12
C THR A 181 -4.06 0.23 6.60
N ASP A 182 -3.67 -0.97 7.01
CA ASP A 182 -3.17 -1.26 8.36
C ASP A 182 -1.76 -0.69 8.59
N SER A 183 -1.18 -0.93 9.75
CA SER A 183 0.19 -0.53 10.11
C SER A 183 1.26 -1.20 9.24
N LEU A 184 0.95 -2.33 8.61
CA LEU A 184 1.80 -3.09 7.72
C LEU A 184 1.51 -2.79 6.23
N TYR A 185 0.79 -1.72 5.92
CA TYR A 185 0.36 -1.31 4.59
C TYR A 185 -0.48 -2.35 3.84
N ARG A 186 -1.17 -3.23 4.54
CA ARG A 186 -2.11 -4.18 3.95
C ARG A 186 -3.50 -3.57 3.94
N LEU A 187 -4.22 -3.76 2.84
CA LEU A 187 -5.61 -3.34 2.74
C LEU A 187 -6.51 -4.34 3.49
N GLU A 188 -7.21 -3.86 4.50
CA GLU A 188 -8.20 -4.62 5.27
C GLU A 188 -9.52 -3.87 5.34
N TRP A 189 -10.62 -4.58 5.50
CA TRP A 189 -11.89 -3.96 5.78
C TRP A 189 -11.87 -3.33 7.17
N GLY A 190 -12.22 -2.04 7.21
CA GLY A 190 -12.35 -1.28 8.43
C GLY A 190 -13.68 -0.58 8.50
N VAL A 191 -14.12 -0.30 9.71
CA VAL A 191 -15.34 0.44 10.01
C VAL A 191 -14.96 1.65 10.86
N ASP A 192 -15.31 2.84 10.37
CA ASP A 192 -15.14 4.08 11.11
C ASP A 192 -16.50 4.67 11.46
N THR A 193 -16.67 5.06 12.71
CA THR A 193 -17.85 5.80 13.17
C THR A 193 -17.53 7.27 13.22
N ILE A 194 -18.29 8.07 12.49
CA ILE A 194 -18.10 9.52 12.40
C ILE A 194 -19.32 10.27 12.87
N LYS A 195 -19.10 11.53 13.28
CA LYS A 195 -20.15 12.50 13.60
C LYS A 195 -19.98 13.71 12.70
N ALA A 196 -20.86 13.88 11.74
CA ALA A 196 -20.92 15.03 10.86
C ALA A 196 -21.77 16.13 11.50
N VAL A 197 -21.12 17.17 12.02
CA VAL A 197 -21.78 18.28 12.72
C VAL A 197 -21.94 19.45 11.77
N TRP A 198 -23.16 19.96 11.64
CA TRP A 198 -23.43 21.24 11.00
C TRP A 198 -23.59 22.33 12.06
N ARG A 199 -23.01 23.47 11.80
CA ARG A 199 -23.16 24.67 12.65
C ARG A 199 -23.60 25.82 11.77
N ALA A 200 -24.70 26.45 12.15
CA ALA A 200 -25.14 27.67 11.47
C ALA A 200 -24.04 28.72 11.49
N PRO A 201 -23.83 29.43 10.38
CA PRO A 201 -22.91 30.58 10.36
C PRO A 201 -23.30 31.56 11.45
N ARG A 202 -22.32 32.02 12.22
CA ARG A 202 -22.57 33.15 13.14
C ARG A 202 -22.77 34.40 12.30
N LEU A 203 -23.92 35.04 12.43
CA LEU A 203 -24.20 36.36 11.89
C LEU A 203 -23.32 37.42 12.54
#